data_dc897997e687c0b153c446b7924b3556
#
_entry.id   dc897997e687c0b153c446b7924b3556
#
_cell.length_a   1.000
_cell.length_b   1.000
_cell.length_c   1.000
_cell.angle_alpha   90.00
_cell.angle_beta   90.00
_cell.angle_gamma   90.00
#
_symmetry.space_group_name_H-M   'P 1'
#
loop_
_entity.id
_entity.type
_entity.pdbx_description
1 polymer ?
#
loop_
_entity_poly.entity_id
_entity_poly.type
_entity_poly.pdbx_seq_one_letter_code
_entity_poly.pdbx_strand_id
1 'polypeptide(L)'
;MQAAAKKLTTGQTVRQMQQDFQNKLADRKITSVAYANGTEHNIKDYAAMVARTTTAETQNTAQVVQGNAWGYDLVRMTSHYPTCEVCAMYQGRVYALTKETANGKYKGKNGRSLRFAYIYDTALVDGYNTIHPNCRHRFAIFPANAYTKDELAEFSRQSMQPFADLRSDTERKAYAREQAVKRKKVQVEDNTRKLSNICLNKCRRHSLRGKE
;
A
#
# COMPACT_ATOMS: atom_id res chain seq x y z
N MET A 1 9.04 11.30 4.57
CA MET A 1 10.31 10.55 4.70
C MET A 1 10.87 10.51 6.12
N GLN A 2 10.94 11.59 6.90
CA GLN A 2 11.50 11.57 8.26
C GLN A 2 10.84 10.57 9.24
N ALA A 3 9.51 10.36 9.19
CA ALA A 3 8.81 9.43 10.08
C ALA A 3 9.18 7.95 9.82
N ALA A 4 9.42 7.58 8.56
CA ALA A 4 9.80 6.22 8.19
C ALA A 4 11.27 5.93 8.53
N ALA A 5 12.16 6.91 8.33
CA ALA A 5 13.55 6.82 8.76
C ALA A 5 13.63 6.64 10.28
N LYS A 6 12.79 7.36 11.05
CA LYS A 6 12.69 7.23 12.50
C LYS A 6 12.26 5.81 12.92
N LYS A 7 11.34 5.17 12.18
CA LYS A 7 10.94 3.79 12.46
C LYS A 7 12.09 2.81 12.33
N LEU A 8 12.89 2.94 11.26
CA LEU A 8 14.05 2.07 11.03
C LEU A 8 15.13 2.23 12.12
N THR A 9 15.32 3.44 12.63
CA THR A 9 16.35 3.75 13.64
C THR A 9 15.91 3.52 15.07
N THR A 10 14.61 3.66 15.37
CA THR A 10 14.08 3.60 16.75
C THR A 10 13.24 2.36 17.06
N GLY A 11 13.01 1.48 16.09
CA GLY A 11 12.18 0.28 16.25
C GLY A 11 10.69 0.55 16.50
N GLN A 12 10.19 1.76 16.20
CA GLN A 12 8.79 2.10 16.40
C GLN A 12 7.84 1.20 15.60
N THR A 13 6.75 0.78 16.21
CA THR A 13 5.66 0.08 15.52
C THR A 13 4.86 1.05 14.64
N VAL A 14 4.15 0.52 13.64
CA VAL A 14 3.21 1.32 12.81
C VAL A 14 2.18 2.05 13.67
N ARG A 15 1.69 1.41 14.74
CA ARG A 15 0.73 2.01 15.68
C ARG A 15 1.33 3.19 16.43
N GLN A 16 2.56 3.08 16.89
CA GLN A 16 3.28 4.19 17.56
C GLN A 16 3.50 5.35 16.59
N MET A 17 3.94 5.07 15.36
CA MET A 17 4.11 6.10 14.33
C MET A 17 2.78 6.81 13.98
N GLN A 18 1.68 6.06 13.88
CA GLN A 18 0.34 6.62 13.69
C GLN A 18 -0.02 7.56 14.85
N GLN A 19 0.18 7.13 16.10
CA GLN A 19 -0.13 7.91 17.30
C GLN A 19 0.69 9.20 17.37
N ASP A 20 2.00 9.12 17.15
CA ASP A 20 2.89 10.26 17.13
C ASP A 20 2.49 11.29 16.06
N PHE A 21 2.13 10.81 14.87
CA PHE A 21 1.69 11.69 13.80
C PHE A 21 0.33 12.34 14.12
N GLN A 22 -0.60 11.57 14.68
CA GLN A 22 -1.89 12.08 15.12
C GLN A 22 -1.73 13.16 16.20
N ASN A 23 -0.87 12.94 17.20
CA ASN A 23 -0.59 13.93 18.25
C ASN A 23 -0.02 15.22 17.66
N LYS A 24 0.97 15.14 16.77
CA LYS A 24 1.55 16.31 16.10
C LYS A 24 0.54 17.13 15.30
N LEU A 25 -0.43 16.49 14.70
CA LEU A 25 -1.50 17.19 13.98
C LEU A 25 -2.48 17.85 14.99
N ALA A 26 -2.82 17.14 16.06
CA ALA A 26 -3.68 17.67 17.13
C ALA A 26 -3.05 18.89 17.82
N ASP A 27 -1.75 18.87 18.11
CA ASP A 27 -1.00 20.00 18.68
C ASP A 27 -1.08 21.26 17.79
N ARG A 28 -1.18 21.04 16.47
CA ARG A 28 -1.40 22.11 15.49
C ARG A 28 -2.86 22.47 15.28
N LYS A 29 -3.77 21.94 16.10
CA LYS A 29 -5.23 22.15 16.02
C LYS A 29 -5.84 21.68 14.67
N ILE A 30 -5.18 20.77 13.98
CA ILE A 30 -5.69 20.16 12.75
C ILE A 30 -6.57 18.99 13.15
N THR A 31 -7.87 19.03 12.85
CA THR A 31 -8.86 18.01 13.22
C THR A 31 -9.27 17.11 12.06
N SER A 32 -9.12 17.60 10.83
CA SER A 32 -9.44 16.89 9.61
C SER A 32 -8.52 17.33 8.46
N VAL A 33 -8.51 16.55 7.39
CA VAL A 33 -7.78 16.83 6.14
C VAL A 33 -8.76 16.73 4.99
N ALA A 34 -8.93 17.84 4.26
CA ALA A 34 -9.72 17.87 3.04
C ALA A 34 -8.85 17.56 1.82
N TYR A 35 -9.33 16.68 0.95
CA TYR A 35 -8.69 16.38 -0.33
C TYR A 35 -9.25 17.27 -1.44
N ALA A 36 -8.50 17.39 -2.54
CA ALA A 36 -8.89 18.19 -3.70
C ALA A 36 -10.23 17.76 -4.34
N ASN A 37 -10.64 16.51 -4.15
CA ASN A 37 -11.94 15.97 -4.60
C ASN A 37 -13.11 16.29 -3.64
N GLY A 38 -12.89 17.12 -2.61
CA GLY A 38 -13.90 17.49 -1.62
C GLY A 38 -14.15 16.47 -0.51
N THR A 39 -13.45 15.32 -0.52
CA THR A 39 -13.57 14.33 0.56
C THR A 39 -12.81 14.80 1.79
N GLU A 40 -13.45 14.75 2.96
CA GLU A 40 -12.84 15.10 4.23
C GLU A 40 -12.56 13.83 5.05
N HIS A 41 -11.34 13.71 5.53
CA HIS A 41 -10.91 12.61 6.41
C HIS A 41 -10.58 13.13 7.80
N ASN A 42 -11.08 12.43 8.82
CA ASN A 42 -10.66 12.73 10.17
C ASN A 42 -9.17 12.39 10.36
N ILE A 43 -8.54 13.08 11.30
CA ILE A 43 -7.11 13.00 11.54
C ILE A 43 -6.62 11.58 11.89
N LYS A 44 -7.45 10.78 12.58
CA LYS A 44 -7.11 9.41 12.98
C LYS A 44 -6.97 8.50 11.76
N ASP A 45 -7.94 8.58 10.83
CA ASP A 45 -7.94 7.74 9.62
C ASP A 45 -6.85 8.18 8.65
N TYR A 46 -6.63 9.50 8.53
CA TYR A 46 -5.55 10.06 7.74
C TYR A 46 -4.18 9.63 8.28
N ALA A 47 -3.94 9.75 9.58
CA ALA A 47 -2.69 9.33 10.21
C ALA A 47 -2.44 7.81 10.06
N ALA A 48 -3.50 7.01 10.17
CA ALA A 48 -3.41 5.56 9.96
C ALA A 48 -3.05 5.21 8.51
N MET A 49 -3.64 5.90 7.54
CA MET A 49 -3.34 5.74 6.12
C MET A 49 -1.89 6.12 5.82
N VAL A 50 -1.44 7.29 6.25
CA VAL A 50 -0.07 7.77 6.06
C VAL A 50 0.94 6.81 6.68
N ALA A 51 0.74 6.38 7.93
CA ALA A 51 1.65 5.47 8.61
C ALA A 51 1.79 4.12 7.86
N ARG A 52 0.69 3.55 7.36
CA ARG A 52 0.73 2.30 6.58
C ARG A 52 1.43 2.47 5.24
N THR A 53 1.07 3.53 4.50
CA THR A 53 1.64 3.80 3.17
C THR A 53 3.14 4.06 3.26
N THR A 54 3.58 4.96 4.14
CA THR A 54 5.00 5.26 4.33
C THR A 54 5.80 4.04 4.80
N THR A 55 5.21 3.18 5.66
CA THR A 55 5.85 1.93 6.07
C THR A 55 6.02 0.99 4.89
N ALA A 56 5.01 0.88 4.03
CA ALA A 56 5.06 0.04 2.84
C ALA A 56 6.15 0.49 1.87
N GLU A 57 6.21 1.78 1.58
CA GLU A 57 7.22 2.39 0.71
C GLU A 57 8.64 2.18 1.26
N THR A 58 8.82 2.38 2.57
CA THR A 58 10.11 2.13 3.22
C THR A 58 10.54 0.67 3.10
N GLN A 59 9.61 -0.28 3.30
CA GLN A 59 9.90 -1.70 3.17
C GLN A 59 10.26 -2.08 1.73
N ASN A 60 9.51 -1.58 0.75
CA ASN A 60 9.80 -1.81 -0.66
C ASN A 60 11.18 -1.25 -1.04
N THR A 61 11.47 -0.01 -0.64
CA THR A 61 12.77 0.62 -0.86
C THR A 61 13.91 -0.19 -0.25
N ALA A 62 13.76 -0.61 1.00
CA ALA A 62 14.80 -1.41 1.68
C ALA A 62 15.05 -2.74 0.96
N GLN A 63 13.99 -3.42 0.50
CA GLN A 63 14.10 -4.66 -0.26
C GLN A 63 14.86 -4.45 -1.58
N VAL A 64 14.51 -3.41 -2.33
CA VAL A 64 15.16 -3.13 -3.62
C VAL A 64 16.61 -2.72 -3.44
N VAL A 65 16.92 -1.83 -2.50
CA VAL A 65 18.29 -1.40 -2.21
C VAL A 65 19.15 -2.60 -1.79
N GLN A 66 18.64 -3.44 -0.90
CA GLN A 66 19.36 -4.64 -0.47
C GLN A 66 19.54 -5.65 -1.60
N GLY A 67 18.50 -5.81 -2.45
CA GLY A 67 18.57 -6.68 -3.61
C GLY A 67 19.63 -6.24 -4.62
N ASN A 68 19.64 -4.95 -4.93
CA ASN A 68 20.65 -4.39 -5.81
C ASN A 68 22.07 -4.58 -5.26
N ALA A 69 22.27 -4.41 -3.94
CA ALA A 69 23.55 -4.66 -3.30
C ALA A 69 23.99 -6.13 -3.43
N TRP A 70 23.05 -7.08 -3.54
CA TRP A 70 23.30 -8.50 -3.78
C TRP A 70 23.34 -8.89 -5.27
N GLY A 71 23.22 -7.90 -6.18
CA GLY A 71 23.25 -8.13 -7.62
C GLY A 71 21.92 -8.64 -8.23
N TYR A 72 20.80 -8.51 -7.50
CA TYR A 72 19.46 -8.79 -8.04
C TYR A 72 18.85 -7.55 -8.67
N ASP A 73 18.34 -7.68 -9.87
CA ASP A 73 17.73 -6.61 -10.66
C ASP A 73 16.29 -6.92 -11.09
N LEU A 74 15.72 -7.98 -10.53
CA LEU A 74 14.34 -8.36 -10.69
C LEU A 74 13.60 -8.31 -9.35
N VAL A 75 12.36 -7.81 -9.40
CA VAL A 75 11.43 -7.80 -8.26
C VAL A 75 10.10 -8.41 -8.64
N ARG A 76 9.43 -9.01 -7.69
CA ARG A 76 8.08 -9.56 -7.86
C ARG A 76 7.10 -8.82 -6.95
N MET A 77 5.98 -8.38 -7.53
CA MET A 77 4.88 -7.85 -6.74
C MET A 77 4.11 -8.99 -6.09
N THR A 78 3.86 -8.89 -4.79
CA THR A 78 3.08 -9.88 -4.05
C THR A 78 1.65 -9.97 -4.58
N SER A 79 1.00 -11.12 -4.38
CA SER A 79 -0.41 -11.30 -4.67
C SER A 79 -1.19 -11.49 -3.38
N HIS A 80 -2.44 -11.06 -3.34
CA HIS A 80 -3.37 -11.39 -2.28
C HIS A 80 -4.81 -11.44 -2.79
N TYR A 81 -5.66 -12.13 -2.06
CA TYR A 81 -7.06 -12.28 -2.38
C TYR A 81 -7.95 -11.72 -1.24
N PRO A 82 -9.01 -11.00 -1.52
CA PRO A 82 -9.32 -10.38 -2.80
C PRO A 82 -8.47 -9.11 -3.04
N THR A 83 -8.23 -8.76 -4.31
CA THR A 83 -7.48 -7.56 -4.68
C THR A 83 -8.39 -6.49 -5.31
N CYS A 84 -7.96 -5.22 -5.27
CA CYS A 84 -8.66 -4.13 -5.95
C CYS A 84 -8.38 -4.16 -7.47
N GLU A 85 -9.22 -3.48 -8.24
CA GLU A 85 -9.12 -3.41 -9.70
C GLU A 85 -7.79 -2.81 -10.18
N VAL A 86 -7.29 -1.78 -9.49
CA VAL A 86 -6.03 -1.13 -9.84
C VAL A 86 -4.85 -2.08 -9.66
N CYS A 87 -4.78 -2.81 -8.53
CA CYS A 87 -3.67 -3.71 -8.25
C CYS A 87 -3.75 -5.04 -9.03
N ALA A 88 -4.94 -5.44 -9.45
CA ALA A 88 -5.17 -6.71 -10.15
C ALA A 88 -4.34 -6.85 -11.43
N MET A 89 -4.08 -5.74 -12.09
CA MET A 89 -3.28 -5.70 -13.32
C MET A 89 -1.80 -5.97 -13.09
N TYR A 90 -1.31 -5.73 -11.87
CA TYR A 90 0.12 -5.71 -11.54
C TYR A 90 0.55 -6.84 -10.62
N GLN A 91 -0.35 -7.37 -9.79
CA GLN A 91 0.01 -8.35 -8.76
C GLN A 91 0.58 -9.65 -9.35
N GLY A 92 1.49 -10.27 -8.64
CA GLY A 92 2.08 -11.56 -8.97
C GLY A 92 3.14 -11.52 -10.08
N ARG A 93 3.27 -10.41 -10.79
CA ARG A 93 4.20 -10.28 -11.92
C ARG A 93 5.62 -9.97 -11.43
N VAL A 94 6.59 -10.37 -12.24
CA VAL A 94 8.00 -10.02 -12.08
C VAL A 94 8.32 -8.81 -12.95
N TYR A 95 9.08 -7.88 -12.42
CA TYR A 95 9.48 -6.63 -13.09
C TYR A 95 10.98 -6.47 -13.09
N ALA A 96 11.51 -5.90 -14.17
CA ALA A 96 12.90 -5.48 -14.26
C ALA A 96 13.08 -4.08 -13.65
N LEU A 97 14.15 -3.91 -12.87
CA LEU A 97 14.53 -2.63 -12.27
C LEU A 97 15.43 -1.79 -13.18
N THR A 98 16.02 -2.42 -14.22
CA THR A 98 16.87 -1.74 -15.19
C THR A 98 16.35 -1.99 -16.61
N LYS A 99 16.67 -1.05 -17.54
CA LYS A 99 16.31 -1.21 -18.95
C LYS A 99 17.10 -2.36 -19.63
N GLU A 100 18.31 -2.60 -19.17
CA GLU A 100 19.14 -3.70 -19.65
C GLU A 100 18.48 -5.04 -19.37
N THR A 101 18.02 -5.25 -18.13
CA THR A 101 17.30 -6.45 -17.72
C THR A 101 15.96 -6.57 -18.45
N ALA A 102 15.22 -5.49 -18.60
CA ALA A 102 13.96 -5.47 -19.34
C ALA A 102 14.15 -5.89 -20.81
N ASN A 103 15.26 -5.49 -21.43
CA ASN A 103 15.60 -5.81 -22.82
C ASN A 103 16.25 -7.19 -23.00
N GLY A 104 16.25 -8.04 -21.98
CA GLY A 104 16.74 -9.40 -22.06
C GLY A 104 18.25 -9.56 -21.83
N LYS A 105 18.94 -8.55 -21.33
CA LYS A 105 20.33 -8.69 -20.85
C LYS A 105 20.42 -9.33 -19.45
N TYR A 106 19.32 -9.91 -19.03
CA TYR A 106 19.26 -10.68 -17.81
C TYR A 106 20.04 -11.98 -18.00
N LYS A 107 21.13 -12.16 -17.26
CA LYS A 107 21.92 -13.39 -17.20
C LYS A 107 21.35 -14.30 -16.12
N GLY A 108 20.29 -15.03 -16.46
CA GLY A 108 19.86 -16.13 -15.62
C GLY A 108 20.86 -17.29 -15.67
N LYS A 109 20.79 -18.18 -14.69
CA LYS A 109 21.65 -19.36 -14.49
C LYS A 109 21.80 -20.24 -15.76
N ASN A 110 21.00 -19.99 -16.80
CA ASN A 110 20.85 -20.80 -18.00
C ASN A 110 21.09 -20.02 -19.33
N GLY A 111 21.66 -18.83 -19.27
CA GLY A 111 22.12 -18.09 -20.44
C GLY A 111 21.04 -17.66 -21.43
N ARG A 112 19.74 -17.77 -21.11
CA ARG A 112 18.66 -17.27 -21.94
C ARG A 112 18.36 -15.82 -21.60
N SER A 113 18.32 -14.97 -22.61
CA SER A 113 17.85 -13.59 -22.50
C SER A 113 16.32 -13.60 -22.40
N LEU A 114 15.79 -13.57 -21.18
CA LEU A 114 14.35 -13.44 -20.95
C LEU A 114 14.01 -11.96 -20.76
N ARG A 115 12.87 -11.54 -21.31
CA ARG A 115 12.39 -10.16 -21.19
C ARG A 115 11.39 -10.06 -20.03
N PHE A 116 11.48 -8.96 -19.29
CA PHE A 116 10.54 -8.62 -18.23
C PHE A 116 10.06 -7.19 -18.42
N ALA A 117 8.84 -6.90 -18.02
CA ALA A 117 8.33 -5.54 -18.07
C ALA A 117 9.21 -4.62 -17.20
N TYR A 118 9.62 -3.49 -17.76
CA TYR A 118 10.35 -2.48 -17.01
C TYR A 118 9.39 -1.78 -16.06
N ILE A 119 9.70 -1.78 -14.76
CA ILE A 119 8.77 -1.31 -13.73
C ILE A 119 8.37 0.16 -13.94
N TYR A 120 9.30 1.00 -14.42
CA TYR A 120 9.08 2.43 -14.64
C TYR A 120 8.37 2.77 -15.96
N ASP A 121 8.17 1.80 -16.85
CA ASP A 121 7.33 1.92 -18.05
C ASP A 121 5.88 1.49 -17.81
N THR A 122 5.56 1.16 -16.56
CA THR A 122 4.20 0.80 -16.15
C THR A 122 3.52 2.00 -15.47
N ALA A 123 2.21 1.90 -15.19
CA ALA A 123 1.53 2.89 -14.37
C ALA A 123 1.98 2.87 -12.88
N LEU A 124 2.93 2.01 -12.52
CA LEU A 124 3.69 2.04 -11.27
C LEU A 124 4.76 3.14 -11.37
N VAL A 125 4.33 4.38 -11.55
CA VAL A 125 5.17 5.54 -11.94
C VAL A 125 6.37 5.73 -11.01
N ASP A 126 6.19 5.45 -9.72
CA ASP A 126 7.24 5.51 -8.71
C ASP A 126 7.95 4.15 -8.53
N GLY A 127 7.85 3.26 -9.52
CA GLY A 127 8.49 1.96 -9.53
C GLY A 127 7.95 1.05 -8.44
N TYR A 128 8.78 0.70 -7.47
CA TYR A 128 8.45 -0.20 -6.35
C TYR A 128 7.70 0.47 -5.19
N ASN A 129 7.23 1.70 -5.36
CA ASN A 129 6.39 2.36 -4.37
C ASN A 129 4.95 1.78 -4.35
N THR A 130 4.14 2.23 -3.40
CA THR A 130 2.76 1.77 -3.33
C THR A 130 1.92 2.35 -4.46
N ILE A 131 1.06 1.52 -5.06
CA ILE A 131 0.23 1.92 -6.22
C ILE A 131 -0.82 2.98 -5.80
N HIS A 132 -1.34 2.86 -4.58
CA HIS A 132 -2.34 3.76 -4.02
C HIS A 132 -2.26 3.75 -2.48
N PRO A 133 -2.81 4.77 -1.81
CA PRO A 133 -2.89 4.78 -0.35
C PRO A 133 -3.52 3.51 0.22
N ASN A 134 -3.00 3.00 1.34
CA ASN A 134 -3.42 1.75 1.96
C ASN A 134 -3.20 0.47 1.11
N CYS A 135 -2.39 0.51 0.07
CA CYS A 135 -2.04 -0.67 -0.71
C CYS A 135 -1.40 -1.74 0.19
N ARG A 136 -1.88 -2.99 0.04
CA ARG A 136 -1.35 -4.14 0.81
C ARG A 136 -0.22 -4.86 0.09
N HIS A 137 -0.04 -4.60 -1.22
CA HIS A 137 1.00 -5.22 -2.01
C HIS A 137 2.38 -4.72 -1.61
N ARG A 138 3.36 -5.61 -1.78
CA ARG A 138 4.78 -5.35 -1.53
C ARG A 138 5.59 -5.86 -2.72
N PHE A 139 6.77 -5.30 -2.89
CA PHE A 139 7.75 -5.83 -3.82
C PHE A 139 8.78 -6.62 -3.06
N ALA A 140 9.04 -7.83 -3.53
CA ALA A 140 10.09 -8.70 -3.01
C ALA A 140 11.13 -8.93 -4.11
N ILE A 141 12.39 -9.07 -3.71
CA ILE A 141 13.46 -9.48 -4.62
C ILE A 141 13.09 -10.81 -5.25
N PHE A 142 13.31 -10.91 -6.55
CA PHE A 142 13.10 -12.13 -7.30
C PHE A 142 14.44 -12.80 -7.63
N PRO A 143 14.84 -13.84 -6.88
CA PRO A 143 16.09 -14.55 -7.10
C PRO A 143 15.95 -15.52 -8.27
N ALA A 144 16.14 -15.04 -9.48
CA ALA A 144 15.92 -15.83 -10.68
C ALA A 144 16.76 -17.12 -10.74
N ASN A 145 17.91 -17.15 -10.08
CA ASN A 145 18.76 -18.33 -9.97
C ASN A 145 18.14 -19.46 -9.13
N ALA A 146 17.06 -19.22 -8.40
CA ALA A 146 16.33 -20.23 -7.63
C ALA A 146 15.27 -20.98 -8.47
N TYR A 147 15.02 -20.55 -9.70
CA TYR A 147 13.99 -21.12 -10.57
C TYR A 147 14.56 -21.88 -11.74
N THR A 148 13.79 -22.83 -12.27
CA THR A 148 14.11 -23.57 -13.49
C THR A 148 13.93 -22.70 -14.75
N LYS A 149 14.43 -23.17 -15.90
CA LYS A 149 14.28 -22.46 -17.18
C LYS A 149 12.83 -22.25 -17.56
N ASP A 150 12.00 -23.26 -17.33
CA ASP A 150 10.60 -23.25 -17.74
C ASP A 150 9.77 -22.32 -16.83
N GLU A 151 10.04 -22.33 -15.52
CA GLU A 151 9.44 -21.40 -14.59
C GLU A 151 9.81 -19.95 -14.92
N LEU A 152 11.08 -19.68 -15.22
CA LEU A 152 11.52 -18.34 -15.62
C LEU A 152 10.88 -17.88 -16.92
N ALA A 153 10.72 -18.78 -17.90
CA ALA A 153 10.05 -18.48 -19.15
C ALA A 153 8.56 -18.13 -18.90
N GLU A 154 7.91 -18.85 -17.99
CA GLU A 154 6.54 -18.56 -17.58
C GLU A 154 6.42 -17.20 -16.89
N PHE A 155 7.29 -16.87 -15.93
CA PHE A 155 7.31 -15.56 -15.29
C PHE A 155 7.57 -14.42 -16.28
N SER A 156 8.49 -14.63 -17.24
CA SER A 156 8.73 -13.69 -18.33
C SER A 156 7.48 -13.46 -19.17
N ARG A 157 6.79 -14.55 -19.57
CA ARG A 157 5.55 -14.47 -20.33
C ARG A 157 4.46 -13.71 -19.57
N GLN A 158 4.26 -14.01 -18.28
CA GLN A 158 3.30 -13.32 -17.43
C GLN A 158 3.65 -11.84 -17.26
N SER A 159 4.93 -11.51 -17.08
CA SER A 159 5.42 -10.16 -16.97
C SER A 159 5.09 -9.31 -18.20
N MET A 160 5.22 -9.88 -19.38
CA MET A 160 5.03 -9.21 -20.68
C MET A 160 3.58 -9.19 -21.18
N GLN A 161 2.64 -9.85 -20.50
CA GLN A 161 1.22 -9.80 -20.85
C GLN A 161 0.66 -8.37 -20.71
N PRO A 162 -0.35 -7.99 -21.52
CA PRO A 162 -1.04 -6.72 -21.34
C PRO A 162 -1.53 -6.52 -19.91
N PHE A 163 -1.48 -5.28 -19.44
CA PHE A 163 -1.99 -4.92 -18.11
C PHE A 163 -3.51 -4.82 -18.16
N ALA A 164 -4.19 -5.86 -17.71
CA ALA A 164 -5.64 -5.96 -17.68
C ALA A 164 -6.12 -6.53 -16.35
N ASP A 165 -7.34 -6.20 -15.96
CA ASP A 165 -7.98 -6.77 -14.77
C ASP A 165 -8.42 -8.22 -15.08
N LEU A 166 -7.62 -9.17 -14.65
CA LEU A 166 -7.85 -10.62 -14.84
C LEU A 166 -8.60 -11.26 -13.66
N ARG A 167 -9.17 -10.47 -12.73
CA ARG A 167 -9.94 -11.01 -11.60
C ARG A 167 -11.15 -11.78 -12.11
N SER A 168 -11.39 -12.94 -11.49
CA SER A 168 -12.64 -13.68 -11.68
C SER A 168 -13.84 -12.92 -11.10
N ASP A 169 -15.04 -13.24 -11.57
CA ASP A 169 -16.27 -12.68 -10.99
C ASP A 169 -16.42 -13.01 -9.50
N THR A 170 -15.93 -14.18 -9.09
CA THR A 170 -15.90 -14.58 -7.69
C THR A 170 -15.02 -13.63 -6.87
N GLU A 171 -13.84 -13.27 -7.36
CA GLU A 171 -12.92 -12.35 -6.70
C GLU A 171 -13.49 -10.93 -6.66
N ARG A 172 -14.08 -10.44 -7.75
CA ARG A 172 -14.76 -9.14 -7.78
C ARG A 172 -15.88 -9.04 -6.74
N LYS A 173 -16.71 -10.10 -6.63
CA LYS A 173 -17.76 -10.20 -5.61
C LYS A 173 -17.17 -10.24 -4.20
N ALA A 174 -16.09 -10.99 -3.97
CA ALA A 174 -15.41 -11.05 -2.68
C ALA A 174 -14.87 -9.69 -2.27
N TYR A 175 -14.22 -8.97 -3.19
CA TYR A 175 -13.74 -7.60 -2.95
C TYR A 175 -14.89 -6.64 -2.63
N ALA A 176 -15.96 -6.67 -3.39
CA ALA A 176 -17.14 -5.83 -3.15
C ALA A 176 -17.76 -6.08 -1.76
N ARG A 177 -17.83 -7.35 -1.32
CA ARG A 177 -18.28 -7.71 0.03
C ARG A 177 -17.35 -7.15 1.11
N GLU A 178 -16.03 -7.28 0.95
CA GLU A 178 -15.05 -6.72 1.88
C GLU A 178 -15.21 -5.20 2.01
N GLN A 179 -15.39 -4.49 0.89
CA GLN A 179 -15.61 -3.05 0.90
C GLN A 179 -16.94 -2.66 1.55
N ALA A 180 -18.01 -3.42 1.32
CA ALA A 180 -19.31 -3.18 1.96
C ALA A 180 -19.23 -3.33 3.48
N VAL A 181 -18.51 -4.35 3.99
CA VAL A 181 -18.28 -4.54 5.43
C VAL A 181 -17.50 -3.36 6.02
N LYS A 182 -16.44 -2.92 5.33
CA LYS A 182 -15.65 -1.75 5.77
C LYS A 182 -16.49 -0.48 5.84
N ARG A 183 -17.32 -0.20 4.84
CA ARG A 183 -18.22 0.97 4.82
C ARG A 183 -19.22 0.94 5.97
N LYS A 184 -19.86 -0.23 6.23
CA LYS A 184 -20.79 -0.40 7.35
C LYS A 184 -20.10 -0.13 8.70
N LYS A 185 -18.88 -0.63 8.88
CA LYS A 185 -18.11 -0.40 10.11
C LYS A 185 -17.83 1.08 10.34
N VAL A 186 -17.37 1.80 9.31
CA VAL A 186 -17.13 3.24 9.38
C VAL A 186 -18.42 3.98 9.74
N GLN A 187 -19.54 3.63 9.11
CA GLN A 187 -20.83 4.27 9.37
C GLN A 187 -21.32 4.05 10.80
N VAL A 188 -21.12 2.85 11.37
CA VAL A 188 -21.45 2.57 12.77
C VAL A 188 -20.57 3.41 13.70
N GLU A 189 -19.26 3.49 13.44
CA GLU A 189 -18.34 4.30 14.24
C GLU A 189 -18.72 5.80 14.21
N ASP A 190 -19.09 6.34 13.05
CA ASP A 190 -19.53 7.73 12.90
C ASP A 190 -20.85 8.01 13.61
N ASN A 191 -21.81 7.09 13.53
CA ASN A 191 -23.08 7.22 14.24
C ASN A 191 -22.87 7.19 15.76
N THR A 192 -22.02 6.28 16.26
CA THR A 192 -21.66 6.20 17.68
C THR A 192 -21.03 7.49 18.16
N ARG A 193 -20.12 8.09 17.36
CA ARG A 193 -19.48 9.37 17.68
C ARG A 193 -20.49 10.51 17.73
N LYS A 194 -21.44 10.58 16.77
CA LYS A 194 -22.51 11.59 16.76
C LYS A 194 -23.38 11.49 18.02
N LEU A 195 -23.78 10.28 18.41
CA LEU A 195 -24.57 10.02 19.62
C LEU A 195 -23.80 10.45 20.89
N SER A 196 -22.54 10.10 21.01
CA SER A 196 -21.67 10.51 22.12
C SER A 196 -21.57 12.04 22.24
N ASN A 197 -21.40 12.75 21.13
CA ASN A 197 -21.34 14.20 21.11
C ASN A 197 -22.68 14.85 21.52
N ILE A 198 -23.81 14.29 21.09
CA ILE A 198 -25.14 14.74 21.51
C ILE A 198 -25.33 14.57 23.02
N CYS A 199 -24.91 13.43 23.57
CA CYS A 199 -24.99 13.12 24.99
C CYS A 199 -24.14 14.11 25.81
N LEU A 200 -22.89 14.34 25.41
CA LEU A 200 -21.99 15.29 26.06
C LEU A 200 -22.54 16.72 26.04
N ASN A 201 -23.12 17.15 24.93
CA ASN A 201 -23.71 18.47 24.82
C ASN A 201 -24.98 18.62 25.68
N LYS A 202 -25.79 17.57 25.81
CA LYS A 202 -26.93 17.55 26.75
C LYS A 202 -26.47 17.65 28.21
N CYS A 203 -25.46 16.86 28.60
CA CYS A 203 -24.90 16.90 29.95
C CYS A 203 -24.34 18.29 30.30
N ARG A 204 -23.62 18.94 29.39
CA ARG A 204 -23.11 20.30 29.57
C ARG A 204 -24.24 21.33 29.78
N ARG A 205 -25.34 21.25 29.01
CA ARG A 205 -26.49 22.15 29.17
C ARG A 205 -27.22 21.94 30.51
N HIS A 206 -27.30 20.72 31.02
CA HIS A 206 -27.89 20.46 32.35
C HIS A 206 -26.98 20.97 33.48
N SER A 207 -25.66 20.80 33.35
CA SER A 207 -24.70 21.34 34.35
C SER A 207 -24.68 22.86 34.44
N LEU A 208 -25.04 23.58 33.39
CA LEU A 208 -25.10 25.02 33.36
C LEU A 208 -26.43 25.57 33.95
N ARG A 209 -27.54 24.80 33.86
CA ARG A 209 -28.84 25.19 34.41
C ARG A 209 -29.00 24.92 35.92
N GLY A 210 -28.13 24.17 36.53
CA GLY A 210 -28.17 23.87 37.96
C GLY A 210 -27.30 24.76 38.81
N LYS A 211 -26.82 25.88 38.26
CA LYS A 211 -25.98 26.92 38.97
C LYS A 211 -26.67 28.27 39.08
N GLU A 212 -27.95 28.38 38.74
CA GLU A 212 -28.85 29.48 39.07
C GLU A 212 -29.74 29.05 40.25
#